data_0f7b8236674d6abbb2ed101aa7d3fcef
#
_entry.id   0f7b8236674d6abbb2ed101aa7d3fcef
#
_cell.length_a   1.000
_cell.length_b   1.000
_cell.length_c   1.000
_cell.angle_alpha   90.00
_cell.angle_beta   90.00
_cell.angle_gamma   90.00
#
_symmetry.space_group_name_H-M   'P 1'
#
loop_
_entity.id
_entity.type
_entity.pdbx_description
1 polymer ?
#
loop_
_entity_poly.entity_id
_entity_poly.type
_entity_poly.pdbx_seq_one_letter_code
_entity_poly.pdbx_strand_id
1 'polypeptide(L)'
;LVGSEMCIRDSTMSDEDFADLTLPDLEAALGRGLDAADEERFRAILPLVKERTKVLSDVVPQILFLFGPLDGYDEPSWQKVMEGPEAPVALAGARVALSDVEDWTTESIDGALRRMLEVEELSARKGFQPIRVAISGSVVSPPLFESIEILGRDETIQRIDTAIDELGTN
;
A
#
# COMPACT_ATOMS: atom_id res chain seq x y z
N LEU A 1 -26.82 -8.95 7.84
CA LEU A 1 -25.89 -9.91 7.22
C LEU A 1 -26.16 -10.08 5.72
N VAL A 2 -26.17 -9.04 4.90
CA VAL A 2 -26.44 -9.14 3.44
C VAL A 2 -25.52 -8.21 2.64
N GLY A 3 -24.39 -7.75 3.17
CA GLY A 3 -23.54 -6.75 2.48
C GLY A 3 -22.14 -7.20 2.08
N SER A 4 -21.58 -8.20 2.73
CA SER A 4 -20.13 -8.48 2.61
C SER A 4 -19.71 -9.36 1.42
N GLU A 5 -20.65 -10.00 0.74
CA GLU A 5 -20.34 -10.86 -0.43
C GLU A 5 -20.77 -10.25 -1.79
N MET A 6 -21.08 -8.96 -1.82
CA MET A 6 -21.51 -8.32 -3.05
C MET A 6 -20.35 -8.20 -4.04
N CYS A 7 -20.51 -8.82 -5.21
CA CYS A 7 -19.54 -8.79 -6.29
C CYS A 7 -19.50 -7.38 -6.92
N ILE A 8 -18.40 -6.67 -6.79
CA ILE A 8 -18.22 -5.31 -7.30
C ILE A 8 -18.14 -5.30 -8.84
N ARG A 9 -17.67 -6.38 -9.46
CA ARG A 9 -17.41 -6.47 -10.90
C ARG A 9 -18.68 -6.44 -11.79
N ASP A 10 -19.84 -6.83 -11.24
CA ASP A 10 -21.10 -6.89 -11.98
C ASP A 10 -21.98 -5.66 -11.76
N SER A 11 -21.54 -4.70 -10.97
CA SER A 11 -22.35 -3.53 -10.63
C SER A 11 -21.94 -2.32 -11.46
N THR A 12 -22.92 -1.67 -12.06
CA THR A 12 -22.89 -0.28 -12.55
C THR A 12 -22.81 0.72 -11.37
N MET A 13 -22.25 0.29 -10.24
CA MET A 13 -22.17 1.07 -9.00
C MET A 13 -21.32 2.31 -9.21
N SER A 14 -21.85 3.47 -8.84
CA SER A 14 -21.08 4.73 -8.85
C SER A 14 -19.96 4.68 -7.81
N ASP A 15 -19.00 5.60 -7.91
CA ASP A 15 -17.94 5.70 -6.90
C ASP A 15 -18.49 6.20 -5.55
N GLU A 16 -19.55 7.01 -5.58
CA GLU A 16 -20.28 7.44 -4.38
C GLU A 16 -20.95 6.26 -3.66
N ASP A 17 -21.71 5.43 -4.38
CA ASP A 17 -22.35 4.25 -3.79
C ASP A 17 -21.32 3.28 -3.22
N PHE A 18 -20.17 3.13 -3.90
CA PHE A 18 -19.08 2.29 -3.46
C PHE A 18 -18.43 2.82 -2.17
N ALA A 19 -18.26 4.14 -2.10
CA ALA A 19 -17.77 4.80 -0.89
C ALA A 19 -18.73 4.63 0.28
N ASP A 20 -20.01 4.87 0.07
CA ASP A 20 -21.06 4.73 1.12
C ASP A 20 -21.15 3.32 1.69
N LEU A 21 -20.91 2.31 0.84
CA LEU A 21 -20.89 0.90 1.27
C LEU A 21 -19.60 0.51 2.00
N THR A 22 -18.47 1.12 1.66
CA THR A 22 -17.16 0.77 2.22
C THR A 22 -16.86 1.53 3.52
N LEU A 23 -17.36 2.76 3.64
CA LEU A 23 -17.07 3.65 4.78
C LEU A 23 -17.41 3.04 6.14
N PRO A 24 -18.60 2.44 6.36
CA PRO A 24 -18.95 1.86 7.67
C PRO A 24 -18.01 0.74 8.11
N ASP A 25 -17.56 -0.09 7.16
CA ASP A 25 -16.64 -1.20 7.43
C ASP A 25 -15.25 -0.67 7.77
N LEU A 26 -14.79 0.41 7.09
CA LEU A 26 -13.53 1.06 7.40
C LEU A 26 -13.54 1.72 8.77
N GLU A 27 -14.58 2.48 9.11
CA GLU A 27 -14.73 3.11 10.43
C GLU A 27 -14.81 2.07 11.56
N ALA A 28 -15.50 0.95 11.31
CA ALA A 28 -15.55 -0.16 12.26
C ALA A 28 -14.17 -0.79 12.48
N ALA A 29 -13.39 -0.98 11.41
CA ALA A 29 -12.02 -1.51 11.49
C ALA A 29 -11.07 -0.55 12.22
N LEU A 30 -11.22 0.77 12.02
CA LEU A 30 -10.43 1.80 12.71
C LEU A 30 -10.88 2.04 14.16
N GLY A 31 -12.12 1.67 14.52
CA GLY A 31 -12.72 1.99 15.81
C GLY A 31 -12.98 3.49 16.01
N ARG A 32 -12.98 4.27 14.93
CA ARG A 32 -13.22 5.73 14.93
C ARG A 32 -13.75 6.20 13.57
N GLY A 33 -14.36 7.37 13.55
CA GLY A 33 -14.68 8.06 12.30
C GLY A 33 -13.44 8.58 11.56
N LEU A 34 -13.60 8.89 10.29
CA LEU A 34 -12.54 9.50 9.47
C LEU A 34 -12.41 10.99 9.80
N ASP A 35 -11.18 11.47 9.89
CA ASP A 35 -10.90 12.90 9.88
C ASP A 35 -10.78 13.43 8.43
N ALA A 36 -10.54 14.73 8.27
CA ALA A 36 -10.47 15.36 6.95
C ALA A 36 -9.33 14.80 6.08
N ALA A 37 -8.20 14.44 6.68
CA ALA A 37 -7.06 13.84 5.96
C ALA A 37 -7.38 12.38 5.57
N ASP A 38 -8.04 11.64 6.44
CA ASP A 38 -8.51 10.29 6.15
C ASP A 38 -9.54 10.29 5.02
N GLU A 39 -10.48 11.25 5.02
CA GLU A 39 -11.47 11.38 3.94
C GLU A 39 -10.80 11.65 2.57
N GLU A 40 -9.77 12.47 2.54
CA GLU A 40 -9.01 12.74 1.32
C GLU A 40 -8.32 11.47 0.81
N ARG A 41 -7.62 10.73 1.70
CA ARG A 41 -7.00 9.44 1.38
C ARG A 41 -8.03 8.42 0.88
N PHE A 42 -9.18 8.34 1.54
CA PHE A 42 -10.24 7.43 1.19
C PHE A 42 -10.78 7.70 -0.22
N ARG A 43 -11.07 8.96 -0.55
CA ARG A 43 -11.50 9.36 -1.89
C ARG A 43 -10.46 9.07 -2.97
N ALA A 44 -9.17 9.22 -2.64
CA ALA A 44 -8.09 8.98 -3.59
C ALA A 44 -7.87 7.48 -3.87
N ILE A 45 -7.99 6.62 -2.85
CA ILE A 45 -7.69 5.19 -3.00
C ILE A 45 -8.85 4.36 -3.55
N LEU A 46 -10.09 4.74 -3.27
CA LEU A 46 -11.27 3.93 -3.61
C LEU A 46 -11.39 3.58 -5.10
N PRO A 47 -11.24 4.50 -6.06
CA PRO A 47 -11.33 4.17 -7.48
C PRO A 47 -10.31 3.11 -7.90
N LEU A 48 -9.10 3.18 -7.33
CA LEU A 48 -7.98 2.27 -7.64
C LEU A 48 -8.24 0.85 -7.11
N VAL A 49 -8.92 0.73 -5.98
CA VAL A 49 -9.27 -0.55 -5.38
C VAL A 49 -10.49 -1.16 -6.05
N LYS A 50 -11.49 -0.34 -6.38
CA LYS A 50 -12.73 -0.76 -7.05
C LYS A 50 -12.47 -1.53 -8.35
N GLU A 51 -11.51 -1.07 -9.15
CA GLU A 51 -11.16 -1.73 -10.42
C GLU A 51 -10.54 -3.12 -10.25
N ARG A 52 -9.94 -3.41 -9.10
CA ARG A 52 -9.14 -4.61 -8.85
C ARG A 52 -9.77 -5.60 -7.88
N THR A 53 -10.67 -5.13 -7.03
CA THR A 53 -11.31 -5.94 -6.00
C THR A 53 -12.62 -6.52 -6.54
N LYS A 54 -12.86 -7.79 -6.26
CA LYS A 54 -14.05 -8.50 -6.73
C LYS A 54 -15.19 -8.47 -5.72
N VAL A 55 -14.86 -8.43 -4.44
CA VAL A 55 -15.80 -8.56 -3.33
C VAL A 55 -15.60 -7.39 -2.37
N LEU A 56 -16.69 -6.79 -1.90
CA LEU A 56 -16.66 -5.61 -1.04
C LEU A 56 -15.88 -5.84 0.27
N SER A 57 -16.00 -7.04 0.85
CA SER A 57 -15.27 -7.41 2.08
C SER A 57 -13.74 -7.40 1.94
N ASP A 58 -13.22 -7.47 0.72
CA ASP A 58 -11.77 -7.48 0.47
C ASP A 58 -11.18 -6.07 0.38
N VAL A 59 -12.03 -5.04 0.35
CA VAL A 59 -11.60 -3.63 0.16
C VAL A 59 -10.87 -3.12 1.39
N VAL A 60 -11.54 -3.16 2.56
CA VAL A 60 -10.99 -2.59 3.80
C VAL A 60 -9.65 -3.20 4.19
N PRO A 61 -9.45 -4.54 4.18
CA PRO A 61 -8.14 -5.13 4.47
C PRO A 61 -7.01 -4.63 3.55
N GLN A 62 -7.31 -4.29 2.29
CA GLN A 62 -6.32 -3.83 1.34
C GLN A 62 -5.92 -2.35 1.53
N ILE A 63 -6.79 -1.52 2.13
CA ILE A 63 -6.55 -0.07 2.27
C ILE A 63 -6.26 0.37 3.70
N LEU A 64 -6.51 -0.48 4.70
CA LEU A 64 -6.44 -0.13 6.12
C LEU A 64 -5.08 0.46 6.52
N PHE A 65 -3.99 0.00 5.90
CA PHE A 65 -2.63 0.49 6.15
C PHE A 65 -2.46 2.00 5.86
N LEU A 66 -3.35 2.62 5.08
CA LEU A 66 -3.30 4.05 4.78
C LEU A 66 -3.85 4.94 5.92
N PHE A 67 -4.57 4.36 6.88
CA PHE A 67 -5.36 5.08 7.88
C PHE A 67 -4.83 4.95 9.33
N GLY A 68 -3.72 4.26 9.50
CA GLY A 68 -3.12 4.05 10.82
C GLY A 68 -1.74 3.39 10.74
N PRO A 69 -1.12 3.18 11.90
CA PRO A 69 0.15 2.45 11.96
C PRO A 69 -0.02 1.04 11.40
N LEU A 70 1.07 0.48 10.91
CA LEU A 70 1.10 -0.90 10.45
C LEU A 70 1.16 -1.82 11.69
N ASP A 71 0.15 -2.69 11.86
CA ASP A 71 0.06 -3.62 13.00
C ASP A 71 0.94 -4.89 12.83
N GLY A 72 1.89 -4.86 11.90
CA GLY A 72 2.78 -5.98 11.58
C GLY A 72 2.70 -6.39 10.12
N TYR A 73 3.34 -7.50 9.82
CA TYR A 73 3.44 -8.04 8.46
C TYR A 73 2.70 -9.37 8.35
N ASP A 74 2.03 -9.57 7.21
CA ASP A 74 1.46 -10.85 6.85
C ASP A 74 2.58 -11.90 6.73
N GLU A 75 2.57 -12.90 7.59
CA GLU A 75 3.65 -13.88 7.70
C GLU A 75 3.99 -14.58 6.37
N PRO A 76 3.00 -15.08 5.58
CA PRO A 76 3.29 -15.65 4.26
C PRO A 76 3.92 -14.64 3.29
N SER A 77 3.53 -13.37 3.34
CA SER A 77 4.10 -12.30 2.51
C SER A 77 5.54 -12.02 2.91
N TRP A 78 5.81 -11.95 4.21
CA TRP A 78 7.14 -11.74 4.75
C TRP A 78 8.09 -12.85 4.33
N GLN A 79 7.78 -14.10 4.62
CA GLN A 79 8.61 -15.26 4.27
C GLN A 79 8.89 -15.35 2.77
N LYS A 80 7.90 -15.09 1.96
CA LYS A 80 8.00 -15.21 0.51
C LYS A 80 8.87 -14.13 -0.14
N VAL A 81 8.87 -12.92 0.44
CA VAL A 81 9.43 -11.72 -0.20
C VAL A 81 10.61 -11.17 0.57
N MET A 82 10.52 -11.08 1.89
CA MET A 82 11.49 -10.37 2.71
C MET A 82 12.70 -11.22 3.12
N GLU A 83 12.55 -12.54 3.16
CA GLU A 83 13.67 -13.44 3.45
C GLU A 83 14.63 -13.66 2.26
N GLY A 84 14.29 -13.12 1.09
CA GLY A 84 15.15 -13.17 -0.08
C GLY A 84 16.32 -12.17 -0.02
N PRO A 85 17.48 -12.49 -0.66
CA PRO A 85 18.66 -11.62 -0.63
C PRO A 85 18.45 -10.27 -1.31
N GLU A 86 17.42 -10.15 -2.15
CA GLU A 86 17.09 -8.91 -2.86
C GLU A 86 16.35 -7.90 -1.99
N ALA A 87 15.67 -8.33 -0.93
CA ALA A 87 14.85 -7.45 -0.10
C ALA A 87 15.67 -6.34 0.60
N PRO A 88 16.79 -6.62 1.28
CA PRO A 88 17.60 -5.55 1.87
C PRO A 88 18.12 -4.55 0.85
N VAL A 89 18.53 -5.02 -0.34
CA VAL A 89 19.02 -4.17 -1.44
C VAL A 89 17.90 -3.28 -1.96
N ALA A 90 16.73 -3.86 -2.23
CA ALA A 90 15.57 -3.13 -2.74
C ALA A 90 15.09 -2.05 -1.75
N LEU A 91 15.04 -2.36 -0.45
CA LEU A 91 14.61 -1.42 0.57
C LEU A 91 15.61 -0.29 0.78
N ALA A 92 16.92 -0.61 0.87
CA ALA A 92 17.97 0.40 1.00
C ALA A 92 18.01 1.33 -0.20
N GLY A 93 17.94 0.78 -1.42
CA GLY A 93 17.87 1.56 -2.66
C GLY A 93 16.62 2.43 -2.74
N ALA A 94 15.45 1.88 -2.40
CA ALA A 94 14.19 2.62 -2.39
C ALA A 94 14.20 3.77 -1.37
N ARG A 95 14.75 3.56 -0.18
CA ARG A 95 14.91 4.60 0.84
C ARG A 95 15.68 5.81 0.30
N VAL A 96 16.81 5.56 -0.35
CA VAL A 96 17.63 6.61 -0.96
C VAL A 96 16.87 7.29 -2.10
N ALA A 97 16.36 6.50 -3.07
CA ALA A 97 15.67 7.03 -4.24
C ALA A 97 14.46 7.89 -3.88
N LEU A 98 13.66 7.48 -2.89
CA LEU A 98 12.47 8.20 -2.45
C LEU A 98 12.81 9.45 -1.62
N SER A 99 13.93 9.43 -0.88
CA SER A 99 14.39 10.62 -0.15
C SER A 99 14.76 11.78 -1.08
N ASP A 100 15.23 11.46 -2.29
CA ASP A 100 15.68 12.44 -3.28
C ASP A 100 14.54 12.94 -4.21
N VAL A 101 13.32 12.41 -4.09
CA VAL A 101 12.16 12.88 -4.87
C VAL A 101 11.77 14.29 -4.42
N GLU A 102 11.82 15.28 -5.29
CA GLU A 102 11.42 16.67 -4.97
C GLU A 102 9.90 16.79 -4.93
N ASP A 103 9.23 16.48 -6.04
CA ASP A 103 7.77 16.50 -6.17
C ASP A 103 7.20 15.12 -5.84
N TRP A 104 6.43 15.02 -4.75
CA TRP A 104 5.86 13.76 -4.27
C TRP A 104 4.59 13.41 -5.04
N THR A 105 4.78 12.92 -6.26
CA THR A 105 3.72 12.48 -7.18
C THR A 105 3.93 11.04 -7.62
N THR A 106 2.86 10.36 -7.99
CA THR A 106 2.92 8.98 -8.51
C THR A 106 3.95 8.84 -9.64
N GLU A 107 4.01 9.79 -10.58
CA GLU A 107 4.95 9.77 -11.70
C GLU A 107 6.41 9.90 -11.26
N SER A 108 6.70 10.82 -10.36
CA SER A 108 8.04 11.05 -9.82
C SER A 108 8.53 9.86 -8.99
N ILE A 109 7.64 9.27 -8.19
CA ILE A 109 7.87 8.06 -7.39
C ILE A 109 8.17 6.87 -8.30
N ASP A 110 7.34 6.60 -9.32
CA ASP A 110 7.56 5.53 -10.30
C ASP A 110 8.91 5.71 -11.00
N GLY A 111 9.20 6.93 -11.48
CA GLY A 111 10.47 7.24 -12.14
C GLY A 111 11.69 7.04 -11.23
N ALA A 112 11.63 7.44 -9.97
CA ALA A 112 12.71 7.26 -8.99
C ALA A 112 12.96 5.78 -8.70
N LEU A 113 11.89 5.01 -8.45
CA LEU A 113 12.00 3.59 -8.14
C LEU A 113 12.43 2.75 -9.34
N ARG A 114 12.04 3.11 -10.58
CA ARG A 114 12.56 2.42 -11.78
C ARG A 114 14.04 2.67 -11.98
N ARG A 115 14.53 3.89 -11.79
CA ARG A 115 15.97 4.18 -11.83
C ARG A 115 16.74 3.40 -10.77
N MET A 116 16.17 3.27 -9.57
CA MET A 116 16.74 2.44 -8.51
C MET A 116 16.87 0.97 -8.95
N LEU A 117 15.84 0.39 -9.60
CA LEU A 117 15.92 -0.98 -10.11
C LEU A 117 17.06 -1.15 -11.13
N GLU A 118 17.29 -0.18 -12.00
CA GLU A 118 18.37 -0.20 -12.98
C GLU A 118 19.74 -0.16 -12.30
N VAL A 119 19.92 0.69 -11.28
CA VAL A 119 21.15 0.81 -10.51
C VAL A 119 21.47 -0.46 -9.72
N GLU A 120 20.45 -1.02 -9.07
CA GLU A 120 20.61 -2.22 -8.23
C GLU A 120 20.51 -3.54 -9.03
N GLU A 121 20.38 -3.47 -10.36
CA GLU A 121 20.21 -4.61 -11.27
C GLU A 121 19.07 -5.56 -10.86
N LEU A 122 17.98 -5.00 -10.33
CA LEU A 122 16.82 -5.75 -9.87
C LEU A 122 15.71 -5.78 -10.92
N SER A 123 15.04 -6.94 -11.05
CA SER A 123 13.79 -6.98 -11.80
C SER A 123 12.66 -6.26 -11.03
N ALA A 124 11.66 -5.76 -11.75
CA ALA A 124 10.52 -5.06 -11.15
C ALA A 124 9.86 -5.88 -10.02
N ARG A 125 9.72 -7.20 -10.19
CA ARG A 125 9.15 -8.06 -9.16
C ARG A 125 10.01 -8.11 -7.90
N LYS A 126 11.33 -8.27 -8.07
CA LYS A 126 12.28 -8.40 -6.95
C LYS A 126 12.50 -7.08 -6.20
N GLY A 127 12.38 -5.95 -6.90
CA GLY A 127 12.51 -4.64 -6.27
C GLY A 127 11.20 -4.11 -5.67
N PHE A 128 10.07 -4.23 -6.38
CA PHE A 128 8.82 -3.62 -5.91
C PHE A 128 8.08 -4.44 -4.85
N GLN A 129 8.21 -5.76 -4.83
CA GLN A 129 7.52 -6.58 -3.83
C GLN A 129 8.00 -6.32 -2.39
N PRO A 130 9.31 -6.21 -2.09
CA PRO A 130 9.78 -5.82 -0.77
C PRO A 130 9.25 -4.47 -0.33
N ILE A 131 9.26 -3.47 -1.23
CA ILE A 131 8.73 -2.13 -0.92
C ILE A 131 7.24 -2.21 -0.59
N ARG A 132 6.46 -2.98 -1.37
CA ARG A 132 5.04 -3.20 -1.12
C ARG A 132 4.79 -3.80 0.27
N VAL A 133 5.49 -4.87 0.63
CA VAL A 133 5.36 -5.50 1.95
C VAL A 133 5.77 -4.53 3.05
N ALA A 134 6.86 -3.77 2.87
CA ALA A 134 7.32 -2.80 3.86
C ALA A 134 6.26 -1.73 4.16
N ILE A 135 5.56 -1.19 3.14
CA ILE A 135 4.61 -0.09 3.34
C ILE A 135 3.20 -0.55 3.70
N SER A 136 2.76 -1.72 3.23
CA SER A 136 1.37 -2.19 3.40
C SER A 136 1.20 -3.43 4.25
N GLY A 137 2.31 -4.08 4.65
CA GLY A 137 2.31 -5.32 5.43
C GLY A 137 2.03 -6.58 4.61
N SER A 138 1.68 -6.47 3.32
CA SER A 138 1.24 -7.61 2.50
C SER A 138 1.64 -7.46 1.03
N VAL A 139 1.75 -8.58 0.32
CA VAL A 139 1.90 -8.59 -1.15
C VAL A 139 0.61 -8.22 -1.87
N VAL A 140 -0.54 -8.27 -1.18
CA VAL A 140 -1.86 -7.90 -1.70
C VAL A 140 -2.22 -6.51 -1.19
N SER A 141 -2.09 -5.52 -2.07
CA SER A 141 -2.42 -4.12 -1.76
C SER A 141 -2.79 -3.37 -3.05
N PRO A 142 -3.31 -2.15 -2.96
CA PRO A 142 -3.57 -1.29 -4.11
C PRO A 142 -2.30 -1.03 -4.96
N PRO A 143 -2.40 -0.31 -6.08
CA PRO A 143 -1.24 0.07 -6.88
C PRO A 143 -0.14 0.72 -6.03
N LEU A 144 1.12 0.29 -6.24
CA LEU A 144 2.23 0.65 -5.34
C LEU A 144 2.53 2.14 -5.30
N PHE A 145 2.68 2.77 -6.46
CA PHE A 145 3.16 4.15 -6.56
C PHE A 145 2.12 5.15 -6.06
N GLU A 146 0.85 4.91 -6.37
CA GLU A 146 -0.29 5.68 -5.88
C GLU A 146 -0.46 5.50 -4.36
N SER A 147 -0.25 4.28 -3.86
CA SER A 147 -0.26 4.02 -2.41
C SER A 147 0.85 4.78 -1.68
N ILE A 148 2.05 4.86 -2.26
CA ILE A 148 3.17 5.63 -1.71
C ILE A 148 2.86 7.13 -1.72
N GLU A 149 2.28 7.65 -2.81
CA GLU A 149 1.88 9.06 -2.90
C GLU A 149 0.86 9.41 -1.81
N ILE A 150 -0.22 8.59 -1.67
CA ILE A 150 -1.28 8.80 -0.68
C ILE A 150 -0.76 8.66 0.76
N LEU A 151 0.13 7.71 1.01
CA LEU A 151 0.73 7.49 2.33
C LEU A 151 1.57 8.68 2.79
N GLY A 152 2.20 9.36 1.83
CA GLY A 152 3.09 10.47 2.08
C GLY A 152 4.54 10.04 2.32
N ARG A 153 5.46 11.01 2.15
CA ARG A 153 6.91 10.77 2.19
C ARG A 153 7.39 10.25 3.54
N ASP A 154 7.07 10.97 4.60
CA ASP A 154 7.61 10.69 5.94
C ASP A 154 7.19 9.29 6.43
N GLU A 155 5.91 8.97 6.28
CA GLU A 155 5.37 7.67 6.66
C GLU A 155 5.96 6.54 5.79
N THR A 156 6.12 6.76 4.48
CA THR A 156 6.73 5.78 3.56
C THR A 156 8.17 5.47 3.97
N ILE A 157 8.98 6.49 4.22
CA ILE A 157 10.38 6.32 4.63
C ILE A 157 10.46 5.62 5.99
N GLN A 158 9.64 6.02 6.95
CA GLN A 158 9.61 5.41 8.27
C GLN A 158 9.27 3.91 8.20
N ARG A 159 8.31 3.50 7.36
CA ARG A 159 7.95 2.09 7.20
C ARG A 159 9.05 1.28 6.52
N ILE A 160 9.73 1.87 5.53
CA ILE A 160 10.89 1.25 4.90
C ILE A 160 12.01 1.05 5.94
N ASP A 161 12.31 2.06 6.75
CA ASP A 161 13.32 1.97 7.79
C ASP A 161 12.95 0.89 8.84
N THR A 162 11.69 0.83 9.26
CA THR A 162 11.20 -0.22 10.17
C THR A 162 11.39 -1.62 9.57
N ALA A 163 11.06 -1.80 8.28
CA ALA A 163 11.23 -3.09 7.62
C ALA A 163 12.71 -3.50 7.48
N ILE A 164 13.62 -2.53 7.26
CA ILE A 164 15.07 -2.78 7.24
C ILE A 164 15.55 -3.23 8.62
N ASP A 165 15.10 -2.58 9.68
CA ASP A 165 15.45 -2.94 11.06
C ASP A 165 14.97 -4.35 11.42
N GLU A 166 13.75 -4.72 11.03
CA GLU A 166 13.20 -6.07 11.20
C GLU A 166 14.04 -7.14 10.47
N LEU A 167 14.48 -6.85 9.24
CA LEU A 167 15.35 -7.75 8.48
C LEU A 167 16.73 -7.92 9.14
N GLY A 168 17.23 -6.89 9.80
CA GLY A 168 18.53 -6.94 10.52
C GLY A 168 18.48 -7.66 11.87
N THR A 169 17.28 -7.90 12.39
CA THR A 169 17.05 -8.51 13.72
C THR A 169 16.82 -10.04 13.65
N ASN A 170 16.50 -10.56 12.46
CA ASN A 170 16.35 -11.99 12.17
C ASN A 170 17.62 -12.55 11.54
#